data_bab8e4fb1022fe5e059e368ad116b6a8
#
_entry.id   bab8e4fb1022fe5e059e368ad116b6a8
#
_cell.length_a   1.000
_cell.length_b   1.000
_cell.length_c   1.000
_cell.angle_alpha   90.00
_cell.angle_beta   90.00
_cell.angle_gamma   90.00
#
_symmetry.space_group_name_H-M   'P 1'
#
loop_
_entity.id
_entity.type
_entity.pdbx_description
1 polymer ?
#
loop_
_entity_poly.entity_id
_entity_poly.type
_entity_poly.pdbx_seq_one_letter_code
_entity_poly.pdbx_strand_id
1 'polypeptide(L)'
;MYNLRIFSPNKSCAPLRNLQFNRRVFLRFGSTTPLVSKFKYFELNSIEGVRKSSNKIIMKRIFDEQNVHHSNWISSDNPHLIINFFNKYKMLIAKHKRSSQGKNIYYIDTIESLLDLLKTVDIKDFVFEKYCFFPSEYRVHIDKDHGCFYACKKVLKENAEVEWHKHFNNSTFVRVTEEHVLPQCWDELINECQVICKAMNMHILCFDILCCDNDFIIVETNSAPALATYGLTYYSNHIQKYYGNNR
;
A
#
# COMPACT_ATOMS: atom_id res chain seq x y z
N MET A 1 20.95 -22.98 12.54
CA MET A 1 20.05 -21.84 12.31
C MET A 1 20.49 -21.06 11.08
N TYR A 2 19.56 -20.41 10.37
CA TYR A 2 19.82 -19.65 9.16
C TYR A 2 19.32 -18.22 9.34
N ASN A 3 20.11 -17.24 8.88
CA ASN A 3 19.67 -15.84 8.90
C ASN A 3 18.60 -15.58 7.83
N LEU A 4 17.69 -14.64 8.11
CA LEU A 4 16.72 -14.16 7.14
C LEU A 4 17.45 -13.53 5.94
N ARG A 5 17.14 -14.00 4.75
CA ARG A 5 17.63 -13.39 3.51
C ARG A 5 16.56 -12.40 2.98
N ILE A 6 16.97 -11.16 2.76
CA ILE A 6 16.05 -10.10 2.31
C ILE A 6 16.53 -9.55 0.98
N PHE A 7 15.64 -9.45 0.01
CA PHE A 7 15.80 -8.60 -1.17
C PHE A 7 14.89 -7.38 -1.06
N SER A 8 15.50 -6.22 -0.97
CA SER A 8 14.78 -4.95 -0.83
C SER A 8 15.57 -3.82 -1.47
N PRO A 9 14.88 -2.92 -2.20
CA PRO A 9 15.43 -1.63 -2.57
C PRO A 9 15.51 -0.68 -1.36
N ASN A 10 14.77 -0.98 -0.27
CA ASN A 10 14.69 -0.15 0.92
C ASN A 10 15.64 -0.64 2.01
N LYS A 11 16.57 0.24 2.45
CA LYS A 11 17.56 -0.07 3.50
C LYS A 11 16.94 -0.14 4.90
N SER A 12 15.75 0.42 5.12
CA SER A 12 15.11 0.44 6.45
C SER A 12 14.82 -0.96 7.01
N CYS A 13 14.66 -1.98 6.15
CA CYS A 13 14.45 -3.36 6.58
C CYS A 13 15.76 -4.14 6.87
N ALA A 14 16.94 -3.54 6.72
CA ALA A 14 18.22 -4.23 6.90
C ALA A 14 18.38 -4.93 8.27
N PRO A 15 17.91 -4.34 9.40
CA PRO A 15 18.00 -5.01 10.71
C PRO A 15 17.30 -6.36 10.81
N LEU A 16 16.25 -6.60 9.98
CA LEU A 16 15.54 -7.88 9.95
C LEU A 16 16.43 -9.05 9.51
N ARG A 17 17.58 -8.79 8.84
CA ARG A 17 18.55 -9.82 8.43
C ARG A 17 19.16 -10.57 9.60
N ASN A 18 19.13 -10.00 10.80
CA ASN A 18 19.64 -10.63 12.01
C ASN A 18 18.71 -11.70 12.60
N LEU A 19 17.46 -11.80 12.09
CA LEU A 19 16.53 -12.83 12.50
C LEU A 19 17.05 -14.21 12.08
N GLN A 20 16.96 -15.18 13.00
CA GLN A 20 17.44 -16.56 12.81
C GLN A 20 16.27 -17.54 12.80
N PHE A 21 16.32 -18.53 11.90
CA PHE A 21 15.29 -19.53 11.67
C PHE A 21 15.86 -20.92 11.59
N ASN A 22 15.04 -21.92 11.88
CA ASN A 22 15.40 -23.35 11.72
C ASN A 22 15.40 -23.80 10.25
N ARG A 23 14.81 -23.01 9.35
CA ARG A 23 14.80 -23.20 7.90
C ARG A 23 15.31 -21.96 7.17
N ARG A 24 15.62 -22.11 5.89
CA ARG A 24 15.98 -20.95 5.05
C ARG A 24 14.73 -20.16 4.68
N VAL A 25 14.64 -18.93 5.16
CA VAL A 25 13.55 -17.99 4.88
C VAL A 25 14.08 -16.85 4.02
N PHE A 26 13.31 -16.48 3.03
CA PHE A 26 13.61 -15.40 2.10
C PHE A 26 12.42 -14.42 2.06
N LEU A 27 12.67 -13.18 2.38
CA LEU A 27 11.67 -12.10 2.33
C LEU A 27 11.89 -11.20 1.11
N ARG A 28 10.86 -11.11 0.26
CA ARG A 28 10.78 -10.06 -0.76
C ARG A 28 10.13 -8.81 -0.18
N PHE A 29 10.91 -7.77 -0.09
CA PHE A 29 10.45 -6.48 0.40
C PHE A 29 10.59 -5.47 -0.75
N GLY A 30 9.59 -5.47 -1.67
CA GLY A 30 9.54 -4.62 -2.87
C GLY A 30 10.44 -5.04 -4.03
N SER A 31 11.18 -6.14 -3.94
CA SER A 31 12.08 -6.58 -4.99
C SER A 31 11.44 -7.63 -5.90
N THR A 32 11.60 -7.43 -7.21
CA THR A 32 11.24 -8.41 -8.26
C THR A 32 12.44 -9.17 -8.80
N THR A 33 13.61 -9.05 -8.16
CA THR A 33 14.82 -9.78 -8.56
C THR A 33 14.61 -11.28 -8.33
N PRO A 34 14.86 -12.15 -9.32
CA PRO A 34 14.77 -13.59 -9.13
C PRO A 34 15.71 -14.10 -8.04
N LEU A 35 15.25 -15.07 -7.25
CA LEU A 35 16.10 -15.75 -6.29
C LEU A 35 16.92 -16.83 -7.03
N VAL A 36 18.18 -16.54 -7.28
CA VAL A 36 19.14 -17.54 -7.78
C VAL A 36 19.81 -18.21 -6.60
N SER A 37 19.44 -19.47 -6.32
CA SER A 37 20.02 -20.24 -5.24
C SER A 37 20.02 -21.72 -5.53
N LYS A 38 21.09 -22.43 -5.12
CA LYS A 38 21.17 -23.89 -5.11
C LYS A 38 20.31 -24.51 -3.99
N PHE A 39 19.84 -23.69 -3.04
CA PHE A 39 19.08 -24.13 -1.88
C PHE A 39 17.61 -23.72 -2.02
N LYS A 40 16.73 -24.56 -1.51
CA LYS A 40 15.30 -24.26 -1.38
C LYS A 40 15.08 -23.29 -0.22
N TYR A 41 14.31 -22.26 -0.46
CA TYR A 41 13.88 -21.26 0.53
C TYR A 41 12.37 -21.29 0.66
N PHE A 42 11.89 -20.98 1.87
CA PHE A 42 10.53 -20.54 2.05
C PHE A 42 10.45 -19.05 1.69
N GLU A 43 9.76 -18.72 0.61
CA GLU A 43 9.60 -17.32 0.17
C GLU A 43 8.41 -16.66 0.86
N LEU A 44 8.67 -15.57 1.59
CA LEU A 44 7.67 -14.61 2.02
C LEU A 44 7.55 -13.56 0.91
N ASN A 45 6.35 -13.42 0.38
CA ASN A 45 6.00 -12.59 -0.77
C ASN A 45 6.57 -13.09 -2.11
N SER A 46 5.70 -13.23 -3.10
CA SER A 46 6.08 -13.67 -4.44
C SER A 46 6.58 -12.51 -5.32
N ILE A 47 7.37 -12.81 -6.36
CA ILE A 47 7.73 -11.83 -7.40
C ILE A 47 6.48 -11.24 -8.05
N GLU A 48 5.52 -12.11 -8.37
CA GLU A 48 4.26 -11.72 -9.00
C GLU A 48 3.46 -10.78 -8.10
N GLY A 49 3.35 -11.10 -6.81
CA GLY A 49 2.66 -10.26 -5.83
C GLY A 49 3.28 -8.88 -5.71
N VAL A 50 4.62 -8.78 -5.68
CA VAL A 50 5.32 -7.50 -5.69
C VAL A 50 5.03 -6.72 -6.98
N ARG A 51 4.99 -7.36 -8.15
CA ARG A 51 4.62 -6.72 -9.42
C ARG A 51 3.18 -6.20 -9.42
N LYS A 52 2.24 -7.01 -8.91
CA LYS A 52 0.82 -6.62 -8.78
C LYS A 52 0.67 -5.42 -7.86
N SER A 53 1.27 -5.44 -6.68
CA SER A 53 1.18 -4.36 -5.69
C SER A 53 1.87 -3.07 -6.10
N SER A 54 2.86 -3.12 -7.00
CA SER A 54 3.62 -1.95 -7.46
C SER A 54 3.03 -1.26 -8.69
N ASN A 55 1.99 -1.81 -9.30
CA ASN A 55 1.31 -1.24 -10.47
C ASN A 55 -0.14 -0.88 -10.11
N LYS A 56 -0.43 0.40 -10.01
CA LYS A 56 -1.75 0.90 -9.56
C LYS A 56 -2.92 0.43 -10.44
N ILE A 57 -2.71 0.27 -11.76
CA ILE A 57 -3.76 -0.24 -12.66
C ILE A 57 -4.08 -1.70 -12.33
N ILE A 58 -3.05 -2.54 -12.17
CA ILE A 58 -3.23 -3.95 -11.84
C ILE A 58 -3.84 -4.08 -10.44
N MET A 59 -3.33 -3.30 -9.49
CA MET A 59 -3.84 -3.25 -8.11
C MET A 59 -5.34 -2.92 -8.07
N LYS A 60 -5.78 -1.87 -8.78
CA LYS A 60 -7.19 -1.46 -8.81
C LYS A 60 -8.08 -2.50 -9.48
N ARG A 61 -7.62 -3.17 -10.54
CA ARG A 61 -8.36 -4.30 -11.14
C ARG A 61 -8.56 -5.44 -10.14
N ILE A 62 -7.54 -5.75 -9.34
CA ILE A 62 -7.67 -6.77 -8.29
C ILE A 62 -8.68 -6.31 -7.23
N PHE A 63 -8.71 -5.02 -6.87
CA PHE A 63 -9.70 -4.48 -5.94
C PHE A 63 -11.13 -4.65 -6.48
N ASP A 64 -11.36 -4.34 -7.77
CA ASP A 64 -12.65 -4.58 -8.44
C ASP A 64 -13.01 -6.08 -8.44
N GLU A 65 -12.08 -6.95 -8.85
CA GLU A 65 -12.28 -8.41 -8.92
C GLU A 65 -12.62 -9.02 -7.55
N GLN A 66 -12.08 -8.48 -6.48
CA GLN A 66 -12.33 -8.93 -5.11
C GLN A 66 -13.49 -8.19 -4.44
N ASN A 67 -14.10 -7.22 -5.10
CA ASN A 67 -15.22 -6.42 -4.61
C ASN A 67 -14.94 -5.77 -3.24
N VAL A 68 -13.71 -5.23 -3.04
CA VAL A 68 -13.34 -4.52 -1.82
C VAL A 68 -13.62 -3.03 -1.94
N HIS A 69 -13.74 -2.35 -0.79
CA HIS A 69 -14.02 -0.91 -0.74
C HIS A 69 -12.82 -0.09 -1.24
N HIS A 70 -13.00 0.58 -2.37
CA HIS A 70 -12.02 1.52 -2.91
C HIS A 70 -12.70 2.62 -3.74
N SER A 71 -11.96 3.68 -4.07
CA SER A 71 -12.50 4.77 -4.89
C SER A 71 -12.81 4.30 -6.32
N ASN A 72 -13.88 4.83 -6.91
CA ASN A 72 -14.11 4.68 -8.35
C ASN A 72 -12.90 5.20 -9.13
N TRP A 73 -12.54 4.53 -10.20
CA TRP A 73 -11.34 4.83 -10.97
C TRP A 73 -11.50 4.54 -12.45
N ILE A 74 -10.63 5.12 -13.26
CA ILE A 74 -10.47 4.83 -14.67
C ILE A 74 -8.99 4.92 -15.08
N SER A 75 -8.59 4.09 -16.03
CA SER A 75 -7.34 4.23 -16.78
C SER A 75 -7.66 3.98 -18.25
N SER A 76 -7.38 4.92 -19.10
CA SER A 76 -7.71 4.87 -20.52
C SER A 76 -6.70 5.69 -21.33
N ASP A 77 -6.48 5.32 -22.57
CA ASP A 77 -5.78 6.10 -23.60
C ASP A 77 -6.71 7.06 -24.34
N ASN A 78 -8.03 6.99 -24.10
CA ASN A 78 -9.04 7.88 -24.66
C ASN A 78 -9.35 9.05 -23.72
N PRO A 79 -8.93 10.29 -24.04
CA PRO A 79 -9.15 11.43 -23.17
C PRO A 79 -10.64 11.76 -22.95
N HIS A 80 -11.53 11.45 -23.90
CA HIS A 80 -12.95 11.68 -23.73
C HIS A 80 -13.56 10.87 -22.60
N LEU A 81 -13.09 9.64 -22.38
CA LEU A 81 -13.55 8.81 -21.25
C LEU A 81 -13.12 9.42 -19.92
N ILE A 82 -11.91 9.98 -19.85
CA ILE A 82 -11.39 10.65 -18.66
C ILE A 82 -12.19 11.94 -18.38
N ILE A 83 -12.49 12.73 -19.41
CA ILE A 83 -13.32 13.94 -19.30
C ILE A 83 -14.73 13.57 -18.80
N ASN A 84 -15.34 12.51 -19.34
CA ASN A 84 -16.65 12.04 -18.88
C ASN A 84 -16.60 11.58 -17.41
N PHE A 85 -15.52 10.94 -17.00
CA PHE A 85 -15.30 10.52 -15.61
C PHE A 85 -15.17 11.75 -14.69
N PHE A 86 -14.42 12.78 -15.11
CA PHE A 86 -14.35 14.07 -14.40
C PHE A 86 -15.73 14.75 -14.32
N ASN A 87 -16.48 14.80 -15.42
CA ASN A 87 -17.82 15.41 -15.43
C ASN A 87 -18.77 14.73 -14.46
N LYS A 88 -18.60 13.43 -14.23
CA LYS A 88 -19.38 12.65 -13.26
C LYS A 88 -19.01 12.98 -11.81
N TYR A 89 -17.72 13.06 -11.49
CA TYR A 89 -17.26 13.14 -10.10
C TYR A 89 -16.74 14.52 -9.67
N LYS A 90 -16.41 15.40 -10.59
CA LYS A 90 -15.96 16.81 -10.42
C LYS A 90 -14.60 16.98 -9.73
N MET A 91 -14.19 16.05 -8.90
CA MET A 91 -12.89 16.06 -8.23
C MET A 91 -12.19 14.72 -8.40
N LEU A 92 -10.96 14.74 -8.94
CA LEU A 92 -10.18 13.56 -9.20
C LEU A 92 -8.77 13.67 -8.61
N ILE A 93 -8.18 12.51 -8.39
CA ILE A 93 -6.73 12.35 -8.19
C ILE A 93 -6.17 11.57 -9.36
N ALA A 94 -5.21 12.15 -10.08
CA ALA A 94 -4.46 11.44 -11.10
C ALA A 94 -3.13 10.96 -10.51
N LYS A 95 -2.81 9.67 -10.67
CA LYS A 95 -1.59 9.04 -10.15
C LYS A 95 -0.89 8.26 -11.26
N HIS A 96 0.40 8.49 -11.45
CA HIS A 96 1.15 7.65 -12.37
C HIS A 96 1.20 6.19 -11.88
N LYS A 97 1.00 5.23 -12.78
CA LYS A 97 0.82 3.79 -12.44
C LYS A 97 1.94 3.15 -11.63
N ARG A 98 3.16 3.70 -11.67
CA ARG A 98 4.33 3.18 -10.95
C ARG A 98 5.02 4.20 -10.04
N SER A 99 4.41 5.34 -9.78
CA SER A 99 4.98 6.33 -8.88
C SER A 99 4.83 5.91 -7.41
N SER A 100 5.74 6.39 -6.59
CA SER A 100 5.75 6.21 -5.14
C SER A 100 6.15 7.51 -4.44
N GLN A 101 6.00 7.57 -3.12
CA GLN A 101 6.41 8.70 -2.28
C GLN A 101 5.71 10.02 -2.62
N GLY A 102 4.47 9.97 -3.12
CA GLY A 102 3.73 11.18 -3.47
C GLY A 102 4.17 11.88 -4.77
N LYS A 103 5.06 11.25 -5.57
CA LYS A 103 5.49 11.81 -6.85
C LYS A 103 4.44 11.56 -7.94
N ASN A 104 4.30 12.51 -8.89
CA ASN A 104 3.38 12.42 -10.01
C ASN A 104 1.94 12.10 -9.55
N ILE A 105 1.47 12.83 -8.53
CA ILE A 105 0.10 12.83 -8.06
C ILE A 105 -0.44 14.23 -8.28
N TYR A 106 -1.60 14.33 -8.92
CA TYR A 106 -2.24 15.58 -9.28
C TYR A 106 -3.66 15.61 -8.73
N TYR A 107 -4.02 16.70 -8.06
CA TYR A 107 -5.39 17.00 -7.66
C TYR A 107 -6.06 17.80 -8.77
N ILE A 108 -7.24 17.40 -9.16
CA ILE A 108 -7.97 17.94 -10.32
C ILE A 108 -9.38 18.28 -9.86
N ASP A 109 -9.68 19.55 -9.77
CA ASP A 109 -10.97 20.11 -9.36
C ASP A 109 -11.62 21.01 -10.40
N THR A 110 -10.90 21.32 -11.51
CA THR A 110 -11.42 22.09 -12.63
C THR A 110 -11.18 21.36 -13.95
N ILE A 111 -12.01 21.63 -14.95
CA ILE A 111 -11.83 21.05 -16.29
C ILE A 111 -10.55 21.57 -16.96
N GLU A 112 -10.18 22.81 -16.70
CA GLU A 112 -8.96 23.44 -17.22
C GLU A 112 -7.73 22.70 -16.71
N SER A 113 -7.65 22.40 -15.40
CA SER A 113 -6.54 21.64 -14.80
C SER A 113 -6.46 20.21 -15.35
N LEU A 114 -7.61 19.57 -15.63
CA LEU A 114 -7.64 18.29 -16.31
C LEU A 114 -7.08 18.38 -17.73
N LEU A 115 -7.59 19.33 -18.54
CA LEU A 115 -7.16 19.48 -19.93
C LEU A 115 -5.66 19.79 -20.03
N ASP A 116 -5.12 20.58 -19.12
CA ASP A 116 -3.71 20.89 -19.09
C ASP A 116 -2.86 19.66 -18.69
N LEU A 117 -3.32 18.87 -17.75
CA LEU A 117 -2.65 17.61 -17.42
C LEU A 117 -2.64 16.64 -18.62
N LEU A 118 -3.79 16.49 -19.31
CA LEU A 118 -3.91 15.59 -20.46
C LEU A 118 -2.99 15.95 -21.64
N LYS A 119 -2.58 17.24 -21.74
CA LYS A 119 -1.60 17.69 -22.75
C LYS A 119 -0.15 17.35 -22.37
N THR A 120 0.13 17.19 -21.09
CA THR A 120 1.52 17.12 -20.57
C THR A 120 1.98 15.72 -20.21
N VAL A 121 1.03 14.75 -20.05
CA VAL A 121 1.34 13.40 -19.64
C VAL A 121 0.90 12.36 -20.68
N ASP A 122 1.55 11.19 -20.67
CA ASP A 122 1.03 10.02 -21.38
C ASP A 122 -0.09 9.38 -20.53
N ILE A 123 -1.34 9.66 -20.88
CA ILE A 123 -2.53 9.33 -20.10
C ILE A 123 -2.70 7.83 -19.83
N LYS A 124 -2.19 6.94 -20.74
CA LYS A 124 -2.22 5.48 -20.54
C LYS A 124 -1.36 5.02 -19.35
N ASP A 125 -0.48 5.89 -18.85
CA ASP A 125 0.38 5.63 -17.70
C ASP A 125 -0.23 6.13 -16.38
N PHE A 126 -1.47 6.66 -16.42
CA PHE A 126 -2.14 7.21 -15.27
C PHE A 126 -3.41 6.42 -14.88
N VAL A 127 -3.68 6.46 -13.58
CA VAL A 127 -4.95 6.09 -12.97
C VAL A 127 -5.61 7.39 -12.49
N PHE A 128 -6.85 7.60 -12.89
CA PHE A 128 -7.68 8.70 -12.43
C PHE A 128 -8.69 8.13 -11.45
N GLU A 129 -8.70 8.62 -10.22
CA GLU A 129 -9.55 8.15 -9.14
C GLU A 129 -10.47 9.29 -8.69
N LYS A 130 -11.73 8.96 -8.36
CA LYS A 130 -12.61 9.90 -7.66
C LYS A 130 -11.90 10.33 -6.36
N TYR A 131 -11.79 11.63 -6.13
CA TYR A 131 -11.33 12.15 -4.86
C TYR A 131 -12.35 11.82 -3.76
N CYS A 132 -11.89 11.22 -2.68
CA CYS A 132 -12.71 10.90 -1.52
C CYS A 132 -12.08 11.58 -0.30
N PHE A 133 -12.88 12.35 0.42
CA PHE A 133 -12.47 12.96 1.68
C PHE A 133 -12.87 12.05 2.84
N PHE A 134 -11.89 11.71 3.67
CA PHE A 134 -12.09 11.01 4.94
C PHE A 134 -11.24 11.68 6.03
N PRO A 135 -11.72 11.76 7.28
CA PRO A 135 -11.02 12.46 8.36
C PRO A 135 -9.74 11.77 8.79
N SER A 136 -9.65 10.46 8.59
CA SER A 136 -8.51 9.67 9.05
C SER A 136 -7.86 8.91 7.91
N GLU A 137 -6.53 8.78 7.99
CA GLU A 137 -5.73 7.92 7.12
C GLU A 137 -4.86 7.02 7.97
N TYR A 138 -4.97 5.72 7.72
CA TYR A 138 -4.15 4.71 8.39
C TYR A 138 -3.22 4.02 7.41
N ARG A 139 -2.08 3.62 7.92
CA ARG A 139 -1.20 2.65 7.30
C ARG A 139 -1.23 1.39 8.12
N VAL A 140 -1.75 0.30 7.53
CA VAL A 140 -1.87 -0.99 8.21
C VAL A 140 -0.98 -2.04 7.54
N HIS A 141 -0.34 -2.86 8.36
CA HIS A 141 0.54 -3.93 7.92
C HIS A 141 -0.13 -5.26 8.22
N ILE A 142 -0.43 -5.99 7.16
CA ILE A 142 -1.30 -7.16 7.17
C ILE A 142 -0.50 -8.41 6.82
N ASP A 143 -0.72 -9.46 7.60
CA ASP A 143 -0.41 -10.83 7.25
C ASP A 143 -1.68 -11.51 6.73
N LYS A 144 -1.57 -12.21 5.60
CA LYS A 144 -2.72 -12.84 4.91
C LYS A 144 -3.49 -13.84 5.78
N ASP A 145 -2.83 -14.48 6.75
CA ASP A 145 -3.40 -15.53 7.60
C ASP A 145 -3.61 -15.06 9.05
N HIS A 146 -2.89 -14.01 9.48
CA HIS A 146 -2.84 -13.58 10.89
C HIS A 146 -3.36 -12.15 11.13
N GLY A 147 -3.85 -11.46 10.09
CA GLY A 147 -4.46 -10.14 10.19
C GLY A 147 -3.47 -8.99 10.38
N CYS A 148 -3.93 -7.93 11.01
CA CYS A 148 -3.11 -6.74 11.26
C CYS A 148 -2.12 -7.00 12.41
N PHE A 149 -0.84 -6.77 12.15
CA PHE A 149 0.20 -6.89 13.18
C PHE A 149 0.90 -5.57 13.51
N TYR A 150 0.68 -4.53 12.70
CA TYR A 150 1.20 -3.19 12.95
C TYR A 150 0.35 -2.15 12.22
N ALA A 151 0.00 -1.08 12.90
CA ALA A 151 -0.73 0.04 12.30
C ALA A 151 -0.22 1.39 12.78
N CYS A 152 -0.31 2.39 11.89
CA CYS A 152 -0.05 3.79 12.17
C CYS A 152 -1.16 4.66 11.60
N LYS A 153 -1.51 5.74 12.31
CA LYS A 153 -2.32 6.84 11.78
C LYS A 153 -1.39 7.86 11.14
N LYS A 154 -1.70 8.32 9.93
CA LYS A 154 -1.01 9.44 9.30
C LYS A 154 -1.65 10.75 9.76
N VAL A 155 -0.85 11.63 10.35
CA VAL A 155 -1.28 12.93 10.85
C VAL A 155 -0.52 14.02 10.10
N LEU A 156 -1.23 15.02 9.58
CA LEU A 156 -0.62 16.19 8.98
C LEU A 156 0.22 16.94 10.00
N LYS A 157 1.35 17.47 9.57
CA LYS A 157 2.14 18.43 10.36
C LYS A 157 1.39 19.77 10.43
N GLU A 158 1.60 20.52 11.50
CA GLU A 158 0.94 21.82 11.73
C GLU A 158 1.13 22.82 10.57
N ASN A 159 2.26 22.77 9.88
CA ASN A 159 2.59 23.67 8.77
C ASN A 159 2.51 22.95 7.39
N ALA A 160 1.58 22.01 7.22
CA ALA A 160 1.42 21.32 5.95
C ALA A 160 0.80 22.29 4.91
N GLU A 161 1.53 22.60 3.86
CA GLU A 161 1.06 23.43 2.74
C GLU A 161 -0.05 22.77 1.92
N VAL A 162 -0.10 21.43 1.94
CA VAL A 162 -1.05 20.61 1.18
C VAL A 162 -1.78 19.68 2.14
N GLU A 163 -3.10 19.81 2.22
CA GLU A 163 -3.94 19.06 3.16
C GLU A 163 -4.68 17.88 2.51
N TRP A 164 -4.96 17.97 1.21
CA TRP A 164 -5.72 16.94 0.50
C TRP A 164 -4.96 15.60 0.34
N HIS A 165 -3.65 15.61 0.58
CA HIS A 165 -2.78 14.45 0.40
C HIS A 165 -1.69 14.39 1.47
N LYS A 166 -1.66 13.31 2.25
CA LYS A 166 -0.63 13.06 3.26
C LYS A 166 0.55 12.28 2.66
N HIS A 167 1.71 12.90 2.61
CA HIS A 167 2.95 12.32 2.11
C HIS A 167 4.11 12.50 3.10
N PHE A 168 5.26 11.91 2.80
CA PHE A 168 6.42 11.87 3.72
C PHE A 168 6.85 13.25 4.25
N ASN A 169 6.78 14.31 3.44
CA ASN A 169 7.24 15.63 3.85
C ASN A 169 6.23 16.39 4.71
N ASN A 170 4.91 16.17 4.52
CA ASN A 170 3.85 16.94 5.19
C ASN A 170 3.12 16.18 6.29
N SER A 171 3.47 14.92 6.56
CA SER A 171 2.80 14.10 7.56
C SER A 171 3.78 13.33 8.45
N THR A 172 3.30 12.92 9.61
CA THR A 172 3.96 12.02 10.55
C THR A 172 3.14 10.75 10.73
N PHE A 173 3.80 9.67 11.18
CA PHE A 173 3.14 8.41 11.52
C PHE A 173 3.06 8.29 13.03
N VAL A 174 1.85 8.25 13.57
CA VAL A 174 1.57 7.98 14.98
C VAL A 174 1.17 6.51 15.10
N ARG A 175 1.89 5.76 15.93
CA ARG A 175 1.60 4.34 16.16
C ARG A 175 0.22 4.18 16.78
N VAL A 176 -0.57 3.24 16.25
CA VAL A 176 -1.81 2.79 16.88
C VAL A 176 -1.46 1.83 18.01
N THR A 177 -1.97 2.11 19.21
CA THR A 177 -1.83 1.29 20.43
C THR A 177 -3.20 0.86 20.93
N GLU A 178 -3.25 0.03 21.94
CA GLU A 178 -4.52 -0.41 22.59
C GLU A 178 -5.34 0.74 23.17
N GLU A 179 -4.70 1.89 23.45
CA GLU A 179 -5.36 3.10 23.97
C GLU A 179 -6.11 3.89 22.87
N HIS A 180 -5.86 3.59 21.60
CA HIS A 180 -6.51 4.28 20.48
C HIS A 180 -7.89 3.69 20.23
N VAL A 181 -8.89 4.57 20.15
CA VAL A 181 -10.22 4.18 19.64
C VAL A 181 -10.10 3.91 18.14
N LEU A 182 -10.36 2.68 17.77
CA LEU A 182 -10.37 2.25 16.38
C LEU A 182 -11.75 2.54 15.75
N PRO A 183 -11.83 2.80 14.43
CA PRO A 183 -13.09 2.90 13.72
C PRO A 183 -13.94 1.63 13.87
N GLN A 184 -15.26 1.73 13.87
CA GLN A 184 -16.15 0.57 13.94
C GLN A 184 -15.98 -0.38 12.75
N CYS A 185 -15.61 0.15 11.58
CA CYS A 185 -15.31 -0.64 10.38
C CYS A 185 -13.95 -1.37 10.42
N TRP A 186 -13.20 -1.35 11.54
CA TRP A 186 -11.81 -1.85 11.58
C TRP A 186 -11.68 -3.32 11.22
N ASP A 187 -12.53 -4.18 11.74
CA ASP A 187 -12.45 -5.62 11.48
C ASP A 187 -12.78 -5.96 10.02
N GLU A 188 -13.78 -5.29 9.44
CA GLU A 188 -14.13 -5.41 8.04
C GLU A 188 -12.97 -4.96 7.13
N LEU A 189 -12.38 -3.81 7.45
CA LEU A 189 -11.21 -3.27 6.77
C LEU A 189 -10.04 -4.27 6.77
N ILE A 190 -9.72 -4.88 7.93
CA ILE A 190 -8.64 -5.87 8.03
C ILE A 190 -8.96 -7.12 7.20
N ASN A 191 -10.21 -7.60 7.23
CA ASN A 191 -10.64 -8.74 6.44
C ASN A 191 -10.48 -8.50 4.93
N GLU A 192 -10.87 -7.34 4.42
CA GLU A 192 -10.68 -6.98 3.01
C GLU A 192 -9.20 -6.90 2.64
N CYS A 193 -8.36 -6.33 3.50
CA CYS A 193 -6.92 -6.32 3.29
C CYS A 193 -6.33 -7.74 3.21
N GLN A 194 -6.82 -8.69 4.02
CA GLN A 194 -6.39 -10.10 3.93
C GLN A 194 -6.84 -10.76 2.61
N VAL A 195 -8.04 -10.46 2.13
CA VAL A 195 -8.52 -10.89 0.81
C VAL A 195 -7.57 -10.43 -0.29
N ILE A 196 -7.16 -9.15 -0.27
CA ILE A 196 -6.21 -8.60 -1.24
C ILE A 196 -4.82 -9.24 -1.10
N CYS A 197 -4.33 -9.49 0.10
CA CYS A 197 -3.06 -10.22 0.30
C CYS A 197 -3.09 -11.58 -0.40
N LYS A 198 -4.18 -12.34 -0.24
CA LYS A 198 -4.37 -13.66 -0.86
C LYS A 198 -4.45 -13.56 -2.38
N ALA A 199 -5.26 -12.64 -2.93
CA ALA A 199 -5.42 -12.42 -4.36
C ALA A 199 -4.11 -11.99 -5.06
N MET A 200 -3.28 -11.22 -4.36
CA MET A 200 -1.95 -10.80 -4.84
C MET A 200 -0.86 -11.85 -4.61
N ASN A 201 -1.13 -12.96 -3.93
CA ASN A 201 -0.12 -13.93 -3.49
C ASN A 201 0.99 -13.30 -2.65
N MET A 202 0.58 -12.49 -1.66
CA MET A 202 1.46 -11.82 -0.70
C MET A 202 1.20 -12.39 0.70
N HIS A 203 2.26 -12.74 1.44
CA HIS A 203 2.14 -13.14 2.86
C HIS A 203 1.99 -11.90 3.74
N ILE A 204 2.79 -10.88 3.47
CA ILE A 204 2.82 -9.62 4.21
C ILE A 204 2.71 -8.46 3.23
N LEU A 205 1.75 -7.57 3.46
CA LEU A 205 1.51 -6.40 2.63
C LEU A 205 1.11 -5.20 3.51
N CYS A 206 1.49 -4.02 3.10
CA CYS A 206 1.11 -2.78 3.75
C CYS A 206 0.04 -2.07 2.91
N PHE A 207 -0.95 -1.46 3.57
CA PHE A 207 -2.06 -0.74 2.94
C PHE A 207 -2.14 0.68 3.47
N ASP A 208 -2.39 1.63 2.58
CA ASP A 208 -2.82 2.98 2.94
C ASP A 208 -4.34 3.04 2.78
N ILE A 209 -5.03 3.47 3.84
CA ILE A 209 -6.48 3.40 3.97
C ILE A 209 -7.01 4.74 4.47
N LEU A 210 -8.02 5.26 3.80
CA LEU A 210 -8.82 6.38 4.27
C LEU A 210 -10.07 5.85 4.95
N CYS A 211 -10.43 6.38 6.12
CA CYS A 211 -11.63 5.94 6.83
C CYS A 211 -12.28 7.03 7.69
N CYS A 212 -13.54 6.86 7.96
CA CYS A 212 -14.31 7.42 9.07
C CYS A 212 -14.73 6.28 10.01
N ASP A 213 -15.68 6.54 10.92
CA ASP A 213 -16.05 5.52 11.90
C ASP A 213 -16.66 4.26 11.27
N ASN A 214 -17.55 4.42 10.29
CA ASN A 214 -18.35 3.34 9.71
C ASN A 214 -18.06 3.04 8.24
N ASP A 215 -17.07 3.72 7.64
CA ASP A 215 -16.77 3.57 6.22
C ASP A 215 -15.28 3.76 5.94
N PHE A 216 -14.78 3.08 4.92
CA PHE A 216 -13.38 3.15 4.52
C PHE A 216 -13.18 2.91 3.03
N ILE A 217 -12.03 3.30 2.54
CA ILE A 217 -11.53 2.88 1.22
C ILE A 217 -10.06 2.49 1.30
N ILE A 218 -9.71 1.42 0.60
CA ILE A 218 -8.32 1.03 0.38
C ILE A 218 -7.77 1.89 -0.76
N VAL A 219 -6.76 2.71 -0.44
CA VAL A 219 -6.16 3.66 -1.39
C VAL A 219 -5.11 2.97 -2.24
N GLU A 220 -4.13 2.34 -1.57
CA GLU A 220 -3.03 1.66 -2.25
C GLU A 220 -2.39 0.58 -1.38
N THR A 221 -1.61 -0.29 -2.03
CA THR A 221 -0.78 -1.30 -1.38
C THR A 221 0.70 -0.94 -1.53
N ASN A 222 1.50 -1.34 -0.55
CA ASN A 222 2.94 -1.12 -0.56
C ASN A 222 3.69 -2.38 -0.09
N SER A 223 4.46 -2.99 -0.99
CA SER A 223 5.26 -4.19 -0.72
C SER A 223 6.63 -3.90 -0.09
N ALA A 224 7.00 -2.62 0.04
CA ALA A 224 8.26 -2.15 0.67
C ALA A 224 8.05 -0.88 1.48
N PRO A 225 7.16 -0.88 2.49
CA PRO A 225 6.96 0.30 3.32
C PRO A 225 8.25 0.66 4.05
N ALA A 226 8.48 1.97 4.26
CA ALA A 226 9.56 2.41 5.14
C ALA A 226 9.22 1.98 6.58
N LEU A 227 10.17 1.33 7.23
CA LEU A 227 10.04 0.87 8.61
C LEU A 227 10.86 1.76 9.52
N ALA A 228 10.20 2.49 10.41
CA ALA A 228 10.83 3.13 11.57
C ALA A 228 11.10 2.07 12.66
N THR A 229 11.77 2.48 13.75
CA THR A 229 12.19 1.57 14.84
C THR A 229 11.06 0.66 15.35
N TYR A 230 9.88 1.21 15.62
CA TYR A 230 8.72 0.41 16.05
C TYR A 230 8.28 -0.58 14.98
N GLY A 231 8.18 -0.15 13.72
CA GLY A 231 7.81 -1.04 12.62
C GLY A 231 8.76 -2.23 12.50
N LEU A 232 10.08 -2.01 12.65
CA LEU A 232 11.08 -3.07 12.66
C LEU A 232 10.83 -4.08 13.78
N THR A 233 10.52 -3.63 14.99
CA THR A 233 10.21 -4.50 16.13
C THR A 233 8.98 -5.38 15.85
N TYR A 234 7.89 -4.77 15.36
CA TYR A 234 6.67 -5.52 15.02
C TYR A 234 6.91 -6.55 13.91
N TYR A 235 7.62 -6.17 12.84
CA TYR A 235 7.99 -7.09 11.77
C TYR A 235 8.86 -8.23 12.28
N SER A 236 9.87 -7.94 13.12
CA SER A 236 10.76 -8.93 13.70
C SER A 236 9.97 -9.97 14.51
N ASN A 237 9.15 -9.49 15.44
CA ASN A 237 8.36 -10.35 16.31
C ASN A 237 7.35 -11.20 15.51
N HIS A 238 6.67 -10.58 14.55
CA HIS A 238 5.68 -11.26 13.72
C HIS A 238 6.30 -12.34 12.83
N ILE A 239 7.37 -12.00 12.10
CA ILE A 239 8.06 -12.96 11.23
C ILE A 239 8.66 -14.09 12.04
N GLN A 240 9.27 -13.81 13.20
CA GLN A 240 9.81 -14.83 14.09
C GLN A 240 8.72 -15.77 14.61
N LYS A 241 7.60 -15.21 15.06
CA LYS A 241 6.48 -15.98 15.62
C LYS A 241 5.86 -16.95 14.62
N TYR A 242 5.54 -16.48 13.43
CA TYR A 242 4.72 -17.23 12.48
C TYR A 242 5.52 -17.94 11.38
N TYR A 243 6.71 -17.50 11.09
CA TYR A 243 7.54 -18.06 10.01
C TYR A 243 8.87 -18.64 10.49
N GLY A 244 9.22 -18.41 11.76
CA GLY A 244 10.48 -18.88 12.36
C GLY A 244 10.51 -20.38 12.67
N ASN A 245 9.40 -20.92 13.17
CA ASN A 245 9.34 -22.24 13.79
C ASN A 245 8.44 -23.27 13.08
N ASN A 246 7.90 -22.97 11.89
CA ASN A 246 7.08 -23.96 11.19
C ASN A 246 7.94 -25.14 10.72
N ARG A 247 7.62 -26.29 11.28
CA ARG A 247 8.18 -27.62 10.99
C ARG A 247 7.91 -28.05 9.55
#